data_9c048816597a65d9f2f0b68d17a14ff3
#
_entry.id   9c048816597a65d9f2f0b68d17a14ff3
#
_cell.length_a   1.000
_cell.length_b   1.000
_cell.length_c   1.000
_cell.angle_alpha   90.00
_cell.angle_beta   90.00
_cell.angle_gamma   90.00
#
_symmetry.space_group_name_H-M   'P 1'
#
loop_
_entity.id
_entity.type
_entity.pdbx_description
1 polymer ?
#
loop_
_entity_poly.entity_id
_entity_poly.type
_entity_poly.pdbx_seq_one_letter_code
_entity_poly.pdbx_strand_id
1 'polypeptide(L)'
;MNLLEKQMTDILKSCKEIHGAVSVKAEFEAEGTRMDELLRLVEIARKANLEITVKIGGCEAIRDLLEAKQIGVQYIVAPMVETSYAASKFATAKNLVFNKEESSEMEFLINLETVTSFDNRKEIIEEIAKPTGLDGVVFGRVDYVGSKKLERSAVDSEIVRDDVIRVAQEIKSAGKKLVVGGGVSSNSITFLREIEQTHLSRFETRKVVFSGNAIQEKEIESGLLKAVHFELLWLLNKRDYYGKIQAEDNVRIEMLENRWKVLESQSKK
;
A
#
# COMPACT_ATOMS: atom_id res chain seq x y z
N MET A 1 22.04 -3.13 -8.70
CA MET A 1 21.46 -1.97 -8.00
C MET A 1 22.24 -0.71 -8.35
N ASN A 2 21.55 0.35 -8.76
CA ASN A 2 22.14 1.67 -8.97
C ASN A 2 22.36 2.42 -7.62
N LEU A 3 22.86 3.67 -7.68
CA LEU A 3 23.16 4.46 -6.49
C LEU A 3 21.90 4.76 -5.65
N LEU A 4 20.79 5.16 -6.30
CA LEU A 4 19.52 5.46 -5.62
C LEU A 4 18.96 4.22 -4.93
N GLU A 5 19.04 3.05 -5.56
CA GLU A 5 18.58 1.79 -4.99
C GLU A 5 19.40 1.35 -3.78
N LYS A 6 20.73 1.60 -3.78
CA LYS A 6 21.57 1.37 -2.60
C LYS A 6 21.18 2.30 -1.45
N GLN A 7 20.99 3.59 -1.72
CA GLN A 7 20.52 4.55 -0.73
C GLN A 7 19.15 4.16 -0.15
N MET A 8 18.20 3.75 -1.01
CA MET A 8 16.90 3.24 -0.58
C MET A 8 17.03 2.02 0.34
N THR A 9 17.93 1.09 0.00
CA THR A 9 18.19 -0.09 0.84
C THR A 9 18.72 0.29 2.21
N ASP A 10 19.66 1.24 2.28
CA ASP A 10 20.25 1.68 3.56
C ASP A 10 19.21 2.43 4.43
N ILE A 11 18.35 3.25 3.81
CA ILE A 11 17.22 3.87 4.49
C ILE A 11 16.28 2.81 5.08
N LEU A 12 15.90 1.81 4.30
CA LEU A 12 14.99 0.75 4.74
C LEU A 12 15.60 -0.11 5.86
N LYS A 13 16.89 -0.42 5.81
CA LYS A 13 17.59 -1.10 6.92
C LYS A 13 17.49 -0.29 8.21
N SER A 14 17.78 1.02 8.14
CA SER A 14 17.61 1.90 9.28
C SER A 14 16.17 1.98 9.78
N CYS A 15 15.18 2.03 8.86
CA CYS A 15 13.76 1.99 9.22
C CYS A 15 13.41 0.69 9.96
N LYS A 16 13.94 -0.44 9.53
CA LYS A 16 13.71 -1.73 10.18
C LYS A 16 14.37 -1.82 11.56
N GLU A 17 15.67 -1.55 11.62
CA GLU A 17 16.49 -1.81 12.81
C GLU A 17 16.20 -0.84 13.95
N ILE A 18 15.82 0.42 13.63
CA ILE A 18 15.69 1.49 14.63
C ILE A 18 14.22 1.91 14.81
N HIS A 19 13.40 1.85 13.74
CA HIS A 19 12.08 2.47 13.74
C HIS A 19 10.92 1.48 13.57
N GLY A 20 11.19 0.17 13.61
CA GLY A 20 10.16 -0.85 13.60
C GLY A 20 9.40 -1.01 12.28
N ALA A 21 10.01 -0.66 11.13
CA ALA A 21 9.42 -0.96 9.83
C ALA A 21 9.35 -2.48 9.61
N VAL A 22 8.23 -2.96 9.05
CA VAL A 22 7.97 -4.39 8.82
C VAL A 22 7.83 -4.73 7.34
N SER A 23 7.33 -3.82 6.52
CA SER A 23 7.18 -4.07 5.08
C SER A 23 7.26 -2.81 4.24
N VAL A 24 7.44 -3.01 2.93
CA VAL A 24 7.34 -1.99 1.90
C VAL A 24 6.08 -2.23 1.08
N LYS A 25 5.36 -1.16 0.72
CA LYS A 25 4.07 -1.23 0.05
C LYS A 25 4.15 -0.82 -1.42
N ALA A 26 3.49 -1.61 -2.28
CA ALA A 26 3.16 -1.28 -3.67
C ALA A 26 1.65 -1.34 -3.88
N GLU A 27 1.15 -0.62 -4.88
CA GLU A 27 -0.27 -0.56 -5.21
C GLU A 27 -0.45 -0.81 -6.71
N PHE A 28 -1.14 -1.90 -7.07
CA PHE A 28 -1.57 -2.16 -8.44
C PHE A 28 -2.70 -1.24 -8.85
N GLU A 29 -3.52 -0.87 -7.89
CA GLU A 29 -4.68 0.01 -8.06
C GLU A 29 -4.26 1.47 -8.31
N ALA A 30 -4.04 2.27 -7.27
CA ALA A 30 -3.88 3.73 -7.40
C ALA A 30 -2.55 4.17 -8.04
N GLU A 31 -1.47 3.40 -7.86
CA GLU A 31 -0.17 3.72 -8.46
C GLU A 31 0.03 3.10 -9.84
N GLY A 32 -0.80 2.12 -10.21
CA GLY A 32 -0.61 1.36 -11.44
C GLY A 32 0.75 0.69 -11.51
N THR A 33 1.28 0.20 -10.37
CA THR A 33 2.61 -0.42 -10.29
C THR A 33 2.73 -1.55 -11.30
N ARG A 34 3.75 -1.51 -12.15
CA ARG A 34 4.04 -2.55 -13.13
C ARG A 34 4.88 -3.66 -12.50
N MET A 35 4.88 -4.84 -13.11
CA MET A 35 5.62 -5.99 -12.59
C MET A 35 7.13 -5.74 -12.50
N ASP A 36 7.72 -5.08 -13.48
CA ASP A 36 9.14 -4.72 -13.49
C ASP A 36 9.48 -3.74 -12.33
N GLU A 37 8.61 -2.77 -12.05
CA GLU A 37 8.74 -1.88 -10.90
C GLU A 37 8.62 -2.67 -9.59
N LEU A 38 7.63 -3.56 -9.47
CA LEU A 38 7.43 -4.36 -8.27
C LEU A 38 8.64 -5.26 -8.00
N LEU A 39 9.19 -5.92 -9.03
CA LEU A 39 10.40 -6.74 -8.89
C LEU A 39 11.60 -5.93 -8.36
N ARG A 40 11.76 -4.68 -8.80
CA ARG A 40 12.81 -3.77 -8.27
C ARG A 40 12.56 -3.42 -6.81
N LEU A 41 11.32 -3.11 -6.45
CA LEU A 41 10.93 -2.82 -5.06
C LEU A 41 11.18 -4.03 -4.16
N VAL A 42 10.81 -5.22 -4.61
CA VAL A 42 11.02 -6.49 -3.89
C VAL A 42 12.51 -6.73 -3.64
N GLU A 43 13.37 -6.52 -4.64
CA GLU A 43 14.82 -6.67 -4.45
C GLU A 43 15.37 -5.71 -3.38
N ILE A 44 14.95 -4.44 -3.42
CA ILE A 44 15.38 -3.42 -2.47
C ILE A 44 14.89 -3.78 -1.05
N ALA A 45 13.63 -4.16 -0.90
CA ALA A 45 13.02 -4.50 0.39
C ALA A 45 13.67 -5.76 0.99
N ARG A 46 13.84 -6.82 0.21
CA ARG A 46 14.47 -8.08 0.68
C ARG A 46 15.91 -7.88 1.11
N LYS A 47 16.67 -7.01 0.45
CA LYS A 47 18.03 -6.64 0.90
C LYS A 47 18.04 -5.86 2.22
N ALA A 48 16.95 -5.21 2.58
CA ALA A 48 16.72 -4.62 3.89
C ALA A 48 16.03 -5.59 4.85
N ASN A 49 15.78 -6.82 4.43
CA ASN A 49 15.10 -7.86 5.20
C ASN A 49 13.67 -7.43 5.62
N LEU A 50 12.97 -6.71 4.75
CA LEU A 50 11.59 -6.28 4.91
C LEU A 50 10.66 -7.12 4.04
N GLU A 51 9.44 -7.33 4.54
CA GLU A 51 8.36 -7.99 3.82
C GLU A 51 7.73 -7.07 2.76
N ILE A 52 6.85 -7.64 1.95
CA ILE A 52 6.15 -6.90 0.88
C ILE A 52 4.67 -6.86 1.17
N THR A 53 4.09 -5.67 1.07
CA THR A 53 2.65 -5.41 1.07
C THR A 53 2.23 -5.03 -0.35
N VAL A 54 1.19 -5.65 -0.89
CA VAL A 54 0.60 -5.27 -2.18
C VAL A 54 -0.88 -4.95 -2.02
N LYS A 55 -1.28 -3.75 -2.42
CA LYS A 55 -2.68 -3.38 -2.60
C LYS A 55 -3.08 -3.75 -4.03
N ILE A 56 -4.03 -4.69 -4.15
CA ILE A 56 -4.51 -5.24 -5.43
C ILE A 56 -5.57 -4.34 -6.06
N GLY A 57 -5.96 -4.60 -7.32
CA GLY A 57 -6.90 -3.77 -8.07
C GLY A 57 -8.36 -3.88 -7.66
N GLY A 58 -8.73 -4.83 -6.81
CA GLY A 58 -10.10 -5.03 -6.33
C GLY A 58 -10.33 -6.38 -5.68
N CYS A 59 -11.53 -6.59 -5.13
CA CYS A 59 -11.88 -7.81 -4.37
C CYS A 59 -11.74 -9.11 -5.17
N GLU A 60 -11.92 -9.07 -6.48
CA GLU A 60 -11.83 -10.23 -7.37
C GLU A 60 -10.66 -10.12 -8.38
N ALA A 61 -9.61 -9.38 -8.04
CA ALA A 61 -8.43 -9.21 -8.90
C ALA A 61 -7.55 -10.48 -8.90
N ILE A 62 -8.07 -11.57 -9.47
CA ILE A 62 -7.41 -12.89 -9.51
C ILE A 62 -6.02 -12.81 -10.13
N ARG A 63 -5.84 -12.03 -11.19
CA ARG A 63 -4.54 -11.82 -11.81
C ARG A 63 -3.52 -11.26 -10.81
N ASP A 64 -3.90 -10.22 -10.08
CA ASP A 64 -3.03 -9.58 -9.09
C ASP A 64 -2.68 -10.53 -7.95
N LEU A 65 -3.63 -11.38 -7.52
CA LEU A 65 -3.39 -12.42 -6.52
C LEU A 65 -2.38 -13.46 -7.01
N LEU A 66 -2.48 -13.90 -8.28
CA LEU A 66 -1.53 -14.82 -8.88
C LEU A 66 -0.13 -14.21 -9.00
N GLU A 67 -0.03 -12.95 -9.40
CA GLU A 67 1.24 -12.22 -9.48
C GLU A 67 1.84 -12.03 -8.07
N ALA A 68 1.04 -11.67 -7.07
CA ALA A 68 1.47 -11.55 -5.68
C ALA A 68 1.98 -12.88 -5.11
N LYS A 69 1.29 -13.98 -5.41
CA LYS A 69 1.71 -15.34 -5.05
C LYS A 69 3.07 -15.69 -5.65
N GLN A 70 3.25 -15.46 -6.96
CA GLN A 70 4.49 -15.79 -7.67
C GLN A 70 5.70 -15.00 -7.12
N ILE A 71 5.49 -13.76 -6.70
CA ILE A 71 6.53 -12.91 -6.12
C ILE A 71 6.84 -13.29 -4.67
N GLY A 72 5.88 -13.90 -3.96
CA GLY A 72 5.98 -14.20 -2.54
C GLY A 72 5.75 -12.96 -1.68
N VAL A 73 4.58 -12.34 -1.86
CA VAL A 73 4.09 -11.20 -1.07
C VAL A 73 3.52 -11.71 0.24
N GLN A 74 3.80 -11.04 1.37
CA GLN A 74 3.32 -11.44 2.69
C GLN A 74 2.01 -10.78 3.10
N TYR A 75 1.75 -9.55 2.63
CA TYR A 75 0.55 -8.81 2.98
C TYR A 75 -0.19 -8.39 1.72
N ILE A 76 -1.45 -8.81 1.58
CA ILE A 76 -2.31 -8.45 0.46
C ILE A 76 -3.50 -7.65 0.97
N VAL A 77 -3.77 -6.51 0.31
CA VAL A 77 -4.84 -5.59 0.69
C VAL A 77 -5.79 -5.39 -0.49
N ALA A 78 -7.09 -5.68 -0.28
CA ALA A 78 -8.12 -5.35 -1.27
C ALA A 78 -8.70 -3.95 -0.99
N PRO A 79 -8.75 -3.04 -1.99
CA PRO A 79 -9.25 -1.68 -1.83
C PRO A 79 -10.78 -1.62 -1.78
N MET A 80 -11.32 -0.50 -1.26
CA MET A 80 -12.73 -0.08 -1.42
C MET A 80 -13.77 -1.15 -1.06
N VAL A 81 -13.56 -1.87 0.04
CA VAL A 81 -14.52 -2.88 0.49
C VAL A 81 -15.64 -2.23 1.30
N GLU A 82 -16.82 -2.09 0.71
CA GLU A 82 -17.92 -1.34 1.28
C GLU A 82 -19.07 -2.20 1.83
N THR A 83 -19.05 -3.51 1.56
CA THR A 83 -20.10 -4.44 1.99
C THR A 83 -19.53 -5.77 2.45
N SER A 84 -20.28 -6.51 3.27
CA SER A 84 -19.96 -7.90 3.65
C SER A 84 -19.87 -8.80 2.41
N TYR A 85 -20.70 -8.55 1.39
CA TYR A 85 -20.63 -9.30 0.14
C TYR A 85 -19.29 -9.08 -0.59
N ALA A 86 -18.80 -7.84 -0.69
CA ALA A 86 -17.49 -7.56 -1.28
C ALA A 86 -16.35 -8.24 -0.49
N ALA A 87 -16.42 -8.24 0.84
CA ALA A 87 -15.47 -8.97 1.69
C ALA A 87 -15.51 -10.48 1.43
N SER A 88 -16.70 -11.07 1.29
CA SER A 88 -16.88 -12.49 0.96
C SER A 88 -16.31 -12.86 -0.41
N LYS A 89 -16.42 -11.96 -1.40
CA LYS A 89 -15.83 -12.14 -2.73
C LYS A 89 -14.31 -12.17 -2.67
N PHE A 90 -13.70 -11.29 -1.86
CA PHE A 90 -12.25 -11.32 -1.67
C PHE A 90 -11.79 -12.59 -0.94
N ALA A 91 -12.50 -13.03 0.10
CA ALA A 91 -12.21 -14.29 0.78
C ALA A 91 -12.31 -15.49 -0.18
N THR A 92 -13.30 -15.49 -1.08
CA THR A 92 -13.44 -16.51 -2.12
C THR A 92 -12.28 -16.47 -3.12
N ALA A 93 -11.90 -15.30 -3.61
CA ALA A 93 -10.77 -15.11 -4.52
C ALA A 93 -9.45 -15.57 -3.89
N LYS A 94 -9.21 -15.21 -2.63
CA LYS A 94 -8.08 -15.70 -1.82
C LYS A 94 -8.05 -17.24 -1.80
N ASN A 95 -9.16 -17.89 -1.40
CA ASN A 95 -9.23 -19.35 -1.27
C ASN A 95 -9.15 -20.09 -2.62
N LEU A 96 -9.43 -19.40 -3.74
CA LEU A 96 -9.22 -19.95 -5.08
C LEU A 96 -7.73 -19.97 -5.47
N VAL A 97 -6.97 -18.94 -5.09
CA VAL A 97 -5.57 -18.76 -5.51
C VAL A 97 -4.59 -19.40 -4.54
N PHE A 98 -4.86 -19.33 -3.24
CA PHE A 98 -3.95 -19.78 -2.20
C PHE A 98 -4.54 -21.02 -1.48
N ASN A 99 -3.72 -22.05 -1.33
CA ASN A 99 -4.08 -23.18 -0.47
C ASN A 99 -3.98 -22.81 1.02
N LYS A 100 -4.36 -23.73 1.89
CA LYS A 100 -4.39 -23.48 3.33
C LYS A 100 -3.00 -23.21 3.93
N GLU A 101 -1.98 -23.92 3.47
CA GLU A 101 -0.60 -23.78 3.92
C GLU A 101 -0.05 -22.39 3.52
N GLU A 102 -0.17 -22.03 2.26
CA GLU A 102 0.24 -20.73 1.74
C GLU A 102 -0.48 -19.57 2.45
N SER A 103 -1.80 -19.70 2.67
CA SER A 103 -2.58 -18.67 3.36
C SER A 103 -2.18 -18.50 4.83
N SER A 104 -1.61 -19.52 5.47
CA SER A 104 -1.20 -19.43 6.88
C SER A 104 0.08 -18.62 7.09
N GLU A 105 0.88 -18.42 6.04
CA GLU A 105 2.12 -17.63 6.04
C GLU A 105 1.92 -16.19 5.56
N MET A 106 0.69 -15.83 5.21
CA MET A 106 0.34 -14.52 4.64
C MET A 106 -0.78 -13.85 5.44
N GLU A 107 -1.01 -12.58 5.19
CA GLU A 107 -2.15 -11.86 5.72
C GLU A 107 -2.94 -11.19 4.59
N PHE A 108 -4.25 -11.36 4.64
CA PHE A 108 -5.20 -10.80 3.69
C PHE A 108 -6.09 -9.78 4.39
N LEU A 109 -5.95 -8.52 4.01
CA LEU A 109 -6.65 -7.40 4.62
C LEU A 109 -7.54 -6.71 3.59
N ILE A 110 -8.52 -5.98 4.09
CA ILE A 110 -9.38 -5.13 3.27
C ILE A 110 -9.24 -3.67 3.70
N ASN A 111 -9.40 -2.74 2.75
CA ASN A 111 -9.52 -1.34 3.10
C ASN A 111 -10.95 -1.01 3.54
N LEU A 112 -11.06 -0.47 4.74
CA LEU A 112 -12.22 0.22 5.27
C LEU A 112 -11.92 1.71 5.19
N GLU A 113 -12.37 2.37 4.13
CA GLU A 113 -11.86 3.70 3.76
C GLU A 113 -12.94 4.66 3.23
N THR A 114 -14.23 4.32 3.41
CA THR A 114 -15.35 5.19 3.03
C THR A 114 -16.39 5.25 4.14
N VAL A 115 -17.28 6.27 4.11
CA VAL A 115 -18.44 6.34 5.01
C VAL A 115 -19.31 5.11 4.88
N THR A 116 -19.53 4.63 3.64
CA THR A 116 -20.31 3.41 3.38
C THR A 116 -19.68 2.19 4.06
N SER A 117 -18.37 2.00 3.93
CA SER A 117 -17.68 0.89 4.60
C SER A 117 -17.72 1.02 6.13
N PHE A 118 -17.63 2.24 6.65
CA PHE A 118 -17.74 2.49 8.08
C PHE A 118 -19.14 2.20 8.61
N ASP A 119 -20.18 2.58 7.90
CA ASP A 119 -21.58 2.31 8.29
C ASP A 119 -21.86 0.80 8.27
N ASN A 120 -21.33 0.07 7.30
CA ASN A 120 -21.47 -1.38 7.14
C ASN A 120 -20.42 -2.20 7.91
N ARG A 121 -19.55 -1.56 8.70
CA ARG A 121 -18.36 -2.20 9.30
C ARG A 121 -18.66 -3.43 10.14
N LYS A 122 -19.78 -3.45 10.86
CA LYS A 122 -20.14 -4.60 11.71
C LYS A 122 -20.34 -5.87 10.89
N GLU A 123 -21.14 -5.77 9.82
CA GLU A 123 -21.38 -6.89 8.90
C GLU A 123 -20.11 -7.29 8.16
N ILE A 124 -19.25 -6.33 7.81
CA ILE A 124 -17.95 -6.58 7.18
C ILE A 124 -17.04 -7.33 8.17
N ILE A 125 -16.97 -6.89 9.44
CA ILE A 125 -16.15 -7.54 10.47
C ILE A 125 -16.65 -8.95 10.77
N GLU A 126 -17.94 -9.16 10.85
CA GLU A 126 -18.53 -10.51 10.99
C GLU A 126 -18.14 -11.43 9.82
N GLU A 127 -18.16 -10.91 8.59
CA GLU A 127 -17.77 -11.66 7.40
C GLU A 127 -16.28 -12.05 7.42
N ILE A 128 -15.39 -11.11 7.71
CA ILE A 128 -13.94 -11.39 7.77
C ILE A 128 -13.55 -12.27 8.95
N ALA A 129 -14.36 -12.33 10.00
CA ALA A 129 -14.12 -13.15 11.18
C ALA A 129 -14.42 -14.65 10.97
N LYS A 130 -15.07 -15.02 9.87
CA LYS A 130 -15.37 -16.44 9.55
C LYS A 130 -14.08 -17.27 9.45
N PRO A 131 -14.13 -18.59 9.66
CA PRO A 131 -12.93 -19.46 9.64
C PRO A 131 -12.11 -19.40 8.34
N THR A 132 -12.78 -19.19 7.20
CA THR A 132 -12.14 -19.02 5.88
C THR A 132 -12.06 -17.55 5.45
N GLY A 133 -12.29 -16.63 6.38
CA GLY A 133 -12.34 -15.20 6.16
C GLY A 133 -10.97 -14.57 5.95
N LEU A 134 -10.84 -13.36 6.44
CA LEU A 134 -9.65 -12.51 6.24
C LEU A 134 -9.01 -12.16 7.59
N ASP A 135 -7.81 -11.58 7.55
CA ASP A 135 -6.98 -11.38 8.73
C ASP A 135 -7.18 -10.03 9.42
N GLY A 136 -7.76 -9.06 8.72
CA GLY A 136 -7.99 -7.74 9.30
C GLY A 136 -8.39 -6.66 8.31
N VAL A 137 -8.31 -5.43 8.78
CA VAL A 137 -8.65 -4.24 7.99
C VAL A 137 -7.51 -3.22 7.98
N VAL A 138 -7.45 -2.46 6.91
CA VAL A 138 -6.67 -1.21 6.80
C VAL A 138 -7.65 -0.05 6.82
N PHE A 139 -7.57 0.84 7.80
CA PHE A 139 -8.37 2.05 7.82
C PHE A 139 -7.65 3.15 7.01
N GLY A 140 -8.18 3.47 5.83
CA GLY A 140 -7.65 4.46 4.90
C GLY A 140 -8.20 5.86 5.16
N ARG A 141 -7.52 6.68 5.99
CA ARG A 141 -8.04 7.97 6.46
C ARG A 141 -8.25 9.01 5.37
N VAL A 142 -7.41 9.03 4.32
CA VAL A 142 -7.52 10.04 3.24
C VAL A 142 -8.80 9.84 2.44
N ASP A 143 -9.10 8.62 2.02
CA ASP A 143 -10.32 8.31 1.28
C ASP A 143 -11.54 8.42 2.20
N TYR A 144 -11.39 8.07 3.48
CA TYR A 144 -12.43 8.23 4.48
C TYR A 144 -12.89 9.67 4.63
N VAL A 145 -11.95 10.63 4.84
CA VAL A 145 -12.31 12.05 4.96
C VAL A 145 -12.85 12.60 3.62
N GLY A 146 -12.30 12.15 2.49
CA GLY A 146 -12.82 12.50 1.16
C GLY A 146 -14.27 12.05 0.98
N SER A 147 -14.61 10.81 1.37
CA SER A 147 -15.98 10.28 1.33
C SER A 147 -16.94 11.00 2.26
N LYS A 148 -16.43 11.55 3.37
CA LYS A 148 -17.18 12.47 4.27
C LYS A 148 -17.31 13.89 3.72
N LYS A 149 -16.71 14.18 2.56
CA LYS A 149 -16.64 15.53 1.98
C LYS A 149 -15.91 16.53 2.90
N LEU A 150 -14.95 16.05 3.67
CA LEU A 150 -14.07 16.87 4.50
C LEU A 150 -12.76 17.14 3.74
N GLU A 151 -12.09 18.23 4.15
CA GLU A 151 -10.77 18.57 3.63
C GLU A 151 -9.72 17.54 4.08
N ARG A 152 -8.69 17.33 3.26
CA ARG A 152 -7.60 16.39 3.55
C ARG A 152 -6.91 16.64 4.90
N SER A 153 -6.88 17.89 5.37
CA SER A 153 -6.34 18.26 6.67
C SER A 153 -7.07 17.65 7.86
N ALA A 154 -8.30 17.15 7.65
CA ALA A 154 -9.11 16.51 8.69
C ALA A 154 -8.68 15.07 9.02
N VAL A 155 -7.66 14.49 8.37
CA VAL A 155 -7.24 13.09 8.58
C VAL A 155 -6.85 12.77 10.04
N ASP A 156 -6.35 13.74 10.78
CA ASP A 156 -5.97 13.61 12.20
C ASP A 156 -6.97 14.30 13.16
N SER A 157 -8.18 14.65 12.68
CA SER A 157 -9.21 15.29 13.50
C SER A 157 -9.82 14.34 14.54
N GLU A 158 -10.42 14.92 15.59
CA GLU A 158 -11.10 14.17 16.66
C GLU A 158 -12.22 13.27 16.12
N ILE A 159 -12.98 13.76 15.14
CA ILE A 159 -14.06 12.98 14.52
C ILE A 159 -13.52 11.71 13.87
N VAL A 160 -12.43 11.82 13.11
CA VAL A 160 -11.80 10.67 12.46
C VAL A 160 -11.18 9.75 13.51
N ARG A 161 -10.54 10.31 14.54
CA ARG A 161 -9.97 9.53 15.64
C ARG A 161 -11.02 8.68 16.33
N ASP A 162 -12.15 9.26 16.69
CA ASP A 162 -13.22 8.57 17.40
C ASP A 162 -13.82 7.44 16.55
N ASP A 163 -13.97 7.67 15.23
CA ASP A 163 -14.41 6.64 14.30
C ASP A 163 -13.37 5.49 14.18
N VAL A 164 -12.08 5.81 14.12
CA VAL A 164 -11.02 4.80 14.11
C VAL A 164 -10.94 4.02 15.42
N ILE A 165 -11.14 4.68 16.58
CA ILE A 165 -11.19 4.01 17.89
C ILE A 165 -12.35 2.99 17.94
N ARG A 166 -13.53 3.34 17.39
CA ARG A 166 -14.66 2.40 17.32
C ARG A 166 -14.29 1.17 16.49
N VAL A 167 -13.69 1.37 15.31
CA VAL A 167 -13.21 0.26 14.48
C VAL A 167 -12.16 -0.56 15.23
N ALA A 168 -11.21 0.09 15.92
CA ALA A 168 -10.19 -0.58 16.70
C ALA A 168 -10.77 -1.51 17.79
N GLN A 169 -11.82 -1.03 18.51
CA GLN A 169 -12.51 -1.83 19.51
C GLN A 169 -13.21 -3.06 18.91
N GLU A 170 -13.92 -2.87 17.79
CA GLU A 170 -14.66 -3.93 17.12
C GLU A 170 -13.69 -4.97 16.52
N ILE A 171 -12.61 -4.55 15.87
CA ILE A 171 -11.57 -5.41 15.30
C ILE A 171 -10.83 -6.19 16.39
N LYS A 172 -10.50 -5.54 17.52
CA LYS A 172 -9.90 -6.20 18.68
C LYS A 172 -10.81 -7.30 19.21
N SER A 173 -12.11 -7.01 19.35
CA SER A 173 -13.10 -7.97 19.83
C SER A 173 -13.26 -9.18 18.89
N ALA A 174 -13.10 -8.97 17.59
CA ALA A 174 -13.10 -10.02 16.57
C ALA A 174 -11.77 -10.80 16.49
N GLY A 175 -10.74 -10.43 17.26
CA GLY A 175 -9.41 -11.05 17.19
C GLY A 175 -8.69 -10.83 15.88
N LYS A 176 -9.01 -9.73 15.18
CA LYS A 176 -8.46 -9.39 13.85
C LYS A 176 -7.44 -8.24 13.94
N LYS A 177 -6.70 -8.00 12.85
CA LYS A 177 -5.66 -6.98 12.78
C LYS A 177 -6.21 -5.66 12.29
N LEU A 178 -5.73 -4.56 12.87
CA LEU A 178 -5.99 -3.20 12.42
C LEU A 178 -4.70 -2.56 11.93
N VAL A 179 -4.73 -2.06 10.71
CA VAL A 179 -3.70 -1.19 10.14
C VAL A 179 -4.31 0.19 9.93
N VAL A 180 -3.58 1.26 10.24
CA VAL A 180 -4.03 2.63 9.99
C VAL A 180 -3.11 3.30 8.98
N GLY A 181 -3.71 3.77 7.88
CA GLY A 181 -3.03 4.45 6.79
C GLY A 181 -3.67 5.77 6.41
N GLY A 182 -3.22 6.32 5.28
CA GLY A 182 -3.76 7.55 4.72
C GLY A 182 -3.21 8.82 5.36
N GLY A 183 -2.19 9.44 4.73
CA GLY A 183 -1.63 10.72 5.16
C GLY A 183 -0.80 10.68 6.45
N VAL A 184 -0.26 9.52 6.81
CA VAL A 184 0.58 9.38 8.01
C VAL A 184 1.85 10.23 7.89
N SER A 185 2.04 11.10 8.86
CA SER A 185 3.19 12.00 9.00
C SER A 185 3.53 12.21 10.48
N SER A 186 4.51 13.08 10.79
CA SER A 186 4.81 13.46 12.17
C SER A 186 3.59 14.04 12.92
N ASN A 187 2.69 14.72 12.22
CA ASN A 187 1.45 15.25 12.82
C ASN A 187 0.50 14.14 13.28
N SER A 188 0.58 12.96 12.70
CA SER A 188 -0.28 11.82 13.04
C SER A 188 0.19 11.04 14.28
N ILE A 189 1.35 11.37 14.87
CA ILE A 189 1.95 10.59 15.98
C ILE A 189 1.01 10.52 17.18
N THR A 190 0.46 11.67 17.62
CA THR A 190 -0.47 11.72 18.75
C THR A 190 -1.73 10.91 18.48
N PHE A 191 -2.32 11.09 17.31
CA PHE A 191 -3.48 10.32 16.84
C PHE A 191 -3.20 8.81 16.89
N LEU A 192 -2.09 8.35 16.31
CA LEU A 192 -1.75 6.92 16.25
C LEU A 192 -1.44 6.34 17.64
N ARG A 193 -0.85 7.12 18.55
CA ARG A 193 -0.62 6.69 19.93
C ARG A 193 -1.92 6.45 20.69
N GLU A 194 -2.95 7.26 20.46
CA GLU A 194 -4.27 7.07 21.05
C GLU A 194 -4.95 5.80 20.49
N ILE A 195 -4.84 5.55 19.18
CA ILE A 195 -5.38 4.31 18.57
C ILE A 195 -4.64 3.08 19.11
N GLU A 196 -3.32 3.16 19.28
CA GLU A 196 -2.49 2.03 19.76
C GLU A 196 -2.91 1.58 21.17
N GLN A 197 -3.31 2.50 22.06
CA GLN A 197 -3.85 2.18 23.40
C GLN A 197 -5.09 1.26 23.32
N THR A 198 -5.84 1.32 22.23
CA THR A 198 -7.00 0.45 22.00
C THR A 198 -6.59 -0.81 21.26
N HIS A 199 -6.16 -0.67 20.02
CA HIS A 199 -5.67 -1.75 19.15
C HIS A 199 -5.07 -1.18 17.86
N LEU A 200 -3.79 -1.42 17.64
CA LEU A 200 -3.09 -1.05 16.40
C LEU A 200 -2.04 -2.12 16.09
N SER A 201 -2.25 -2.89 15.04
CA SER A 201 -1.29 -3.91 14.61
C SER A 201 -0.14 -3.28 13.81
N ARG A 202 -0.46 -2.34 12.93
CA ARG A 202 0.49 -1.61 12.07
C ARG A 202 -0.06 -0.24 11.73
N PHE A 203 0.84 0.65 11.31
CA PHE A 203 0.49 1.91 10.64
C PHE A 203 1.37 2.09 9.41
N GLU A 204 0.89 2.82 8.42
CA GLU A 204 1.58 2.91 7.14
C GLU A 204 1.63 4.32 6.56
N THR A 205 2.82 4.69 6.07
CA THR A 205 2.97 5.76 5.09
C THR A 205 2.57 5.23 3.71
N ARG A 206 2.76 6.00 2.66
CA ARG A 206 2.46 5.51 1.31
C ARG A 206 3.30 4.28 0.92
N LYS A 207 4.57 4.22 1.35
CA LYS A 207 5.53 3.19 0.91
C LYS A 207 6.07 2.30 2.01
N VAL A 208 6.03 2.71 3.26
CA VAL A 208 6.63 1.95 4.36
C VAL A 208 5.57 1.68 5.42
N VAL A 209 5.51 0.43 5.86
CA VAL A 209 4.61 -0.05 6.92
C VAL A 209 5.43 -0.30 8.18
N PHE A 210 4.95 0.20 9.30
CA PHE A 210 5.57 0.09 10.61
C PHE A 210 4.73 -0.79 11.54
N SER A 211 5.35 -1.48 12.47
CA SER A 211 4.67 -2.18 13.56
C SER A 211 3.90 -1.19 14.44
N GLY A 212 2.72 -1.58 14.94
CA GLY A 212 1.88 -0.68 15.73
C GLY A 212 2.58 -0.11 16.98
N ASN A 213 3.33 -0.95 17.69
CA ASN A 213 4.07 -0.55 18.88
C ASN A 213 5.24 0.41 18.57
N ALA A 214 5.74 0.45 17.34
CA ALA A 214 6.79 1.39 16.93
C ALA A 214 6.38 2.87 17.09
N ILE A 215 5.07 3.17 17.15
CA ILE A 215 4.59 4.53 17.37
C ILE A 215 4.99 5.10 18.75
N GLN A 216 5.34 4.23 19.70
CA GLN A 216 5.79 4.63 21.03
C GLN A 216 7.30 4.95 21.09
N GLU A 217 8.05 4.57 20.06
CA GLU A 217 9.50 4.82 20.01
C GLU A 217 9.80 6.33 19.95
N LYS A 218 10.87 6.74 20.66
CA LYS A 218 11.29 8.15 20.69
C LYS A 218 11.70 8.68 19.32
N GLU A 219 12.30 7.83 18.50
CA GLU A 219 12.84 8.18 17.19
C GLU A 219 11.83 7.95 16.04
N ILE A 220 10.54 7.73 16.34
CA ILE A 220 9.56 7.40 15.29
C ILE A 220 9.39 8.54 14.27
N GLU A 221 9.51 9.78 14.68
CA GLU A 221 9.45 10.93 13.76
C GLU A 221 10.56 10.86 12.71
N SER A 222 11.78 10.50 13.12
CA SER A 222 12.91 10.25 12.20
C SER A 222 12.61 9.09 11.24
N GLY A 223 11.94 8.04 11.73
CA GLY A 223 11.49 6.92 10.91
C GLY A 223 10.48 7.32 9.83
N LEU A 224 9.50 8.15 10.19
CA LEU A 224 8.53 8.71 9.24
C LEU A 224 9.19 9.60 8.19
N LEU A 225 10.14 10.44 8.60
CA LEU A 225 10.92 11.27 7.67
C LEU A 225 11.73 10.41 6.68
N LYS A 226 12.36 9.34 7.16
CA LYS A 226 13.06 8.37 6.30
C LYS A 226 12.12 7.66 5.32
N ALA A 227 10.90 7.32 5.74
CA ALA A 227 9.90 6.74 4.86
C ALA A 227 9.51 7.69 3.71
N VAL A 228 9.36 8.99 3.99
CA VAL A 228 9.14 10.02 2.96
C VAL A 228 10.34 10.14 2.03
N HIS A 229 11.57 10.12 2.57
CA HIS A 229 12.78 10.15 1.77
C HIS A 229 12.92 8.91 0.87
N PHE A 230 12.58 7.73 1.38
CA PHE A 230 12.52 6.51 0.58
C PHE A 230 11.55 6.65 -0.61
N GLU A 231 10.34 7.16 -0.38
CA GLU A 231 9.35 7.38 -1.44
C GLU A 231 9.87 8.38 -2.50
N LEU A 232 10.51 9.47 -2.07
CA LEU A 232 11.13 10.43 -2.98
C LEU A 232 12.19 9.77 -3.87
N LEU A 233 13.11 8.99 -3.28
CA LEU A 233 14.15 8.28 -4.05
C LEU A 233 13.55 7.26 -5.00
N TRP A 234 12.48 6.58 -4.59
CA TRP A 234 11.73 5.66 -5.45
C TRP A 234 11.18 6.36 -6.69
N LEU A 235 10.53 7.51 -6.52
CA LEU A 235 9.99 8.29 -7.64
C LEU A 235 11.10 8.86 -8.54
N LEU A 236 12.21 9.31 -7.96
CA LEU A 236 13.39 9.77 -8.73
C LEU A 236 13.98 8.62 -9.56
N ASN A 237 14.10 7.43 -8.98
CA ASN A 237 14.58 6.23 -9.68
C ASN A 237 13.66 5.83 -10.84
N LYS A 238 12.34 5.87 -10.65
CA LYS A 238 11.34 5.65 -11.72
C LYS A 238 11.49 6.68 -12.82
N ARG A 239 11.56 7.95 -12.48
CA ARG A 239 11.72 9.04 -13.45
C ARG A 239 12.98 8.89 -14.29
N ASP A 240 14.11 8.50 -13.68
CA ASP A 240 15.36 8.25 -14.42
C ASP A 240 15.22 7.09 -15.41
N TYR A 241 14.59 5.99 -15.00
CA TYR A 241 14.37 4.83 -15.84
C TYR A 241 13.48 5.16 -17.05
N TYR A 242 12.30 5.72 -16.82
CA TYR A 242 11.36 6.06 -17.90
C TYR A 242 11.84 7.23 -18.76
N GLY A 243 12.59 8.16 -18.18
CA GLY A 243 13.22 9.26 -18.92
C GLY A 243 14.23 8.79 -19.95
N LYS A 244 14.98 7.71 -19.68
CA LYS A 244 15.91 7.10 -20.66
C LYS A 244 15.15 6.45 -21.82
N ILE A 245 14.07 5.74 -21.55
CA ILE A 245 13.21 5.15 -22.58
C ILE A 245 12.62 6.26 -23.46
N GLN A 246 12.07 7.31 -22.87
CA GLN A 246 11.52 8.46 -23.60
C GLN A 246 12.57 9.15 -24.46
N ALA A 247 13.80 9.32 -23.95
CA ALA A 247 14.88 9.94 -24.72
C ALA A 247 15.27 9.13 -25.96
N GLU A 248 15.31 7.79 -25.86
CA GLU A 248 15.53 6.90 -26.99
C GLU A 248 14.43 7.03 -28.05
N ASP A 249 13.17 7.01 -27.62
CA ASP A 249 12.02 7.18 -28.50
C ASP A 249 12.04 8.54 -29.22
N ASN A 250 12.38 9.62 -28.54
CA ASN A 250 12.46 10.96 -29.12
C ASN A 250 13.48 11.00 -30.28
N VAL A 251 14.65 10.38 -30.12
CA VAL A 251 15.66 10.28 -31.20
C VAL A 251 15.10 9.54 -32.41
N ARG A 252 14.38 8.44 -32.20
CA ARG A 252 13.77 7.66 -33.28
C ARG A 252 12.64 8.40 -33.96
N ILE A 253 11.81 9.11 -33.20
CA ILE A 253 10.71 9.94 -33.73
C ILE A 253 11.28 11.01 -34.67
N GLU A 254 12.28 11.78 -34.23
CA GLU A 254 12.92 12.81 -35.06
C GLU A 254 13.47 12.24 -36.36
N MET A 255 14.16 11.10 -36.30
CA MET A 255 14.70 10.42 -37.48
C MET A 255 13.55 10.02 -38.44
N LEU A 256 12.45 9.48 -37.95
CA LEU A 256 11.31 9.03 -38.75
C LEU A 256 10.52 10.19 -39.34
N GLU A 257 10.33 11.28 -38.61
CA GLU A 257 9.69 12.49 -39.12
C GLU A 257 10.48 13.10 -40.29
N ASN A 258 11.81 13.16 -40.17
CA ASN A 258 12.67 13.65 -41.25
C ASN A 258 12.59 12.73 -42.48
N ARG A 259 12.63 11.40 -42.29
CA ARG A 259 12.49 10.43 -43.36
C ARG A 259 11.10 10.52 -44.04
N TRP A 260 10.04 10.66 -43.27
CA TRP A 260 8.69 10.82 -43.78
C TRP A 260 8.55 12.04 -44.67
N LYS A 261 9.03 13.22 -44.25
CA LYS A 261 9.03 14.46 -45.02
C LYS A 261 9.72 14.29 -46.39
N VAL A 262 10.87 13.59 -46.42
CA VAL A 262 11.60 13.31 -47.67
C VAL A 262 10.77 12.44 -48.58
N LEU A 263 10.23 11.32 -48.11
CA LEU A 263 9.42 10.39 -48.88
C LEU A 263 8.15 11.02 -49.41
N GLU A 264 7.46 11.83 -48.59
CA GLU A 264 6.26 12.56 -49.00
C GLU A 264 6.54 13.57 -50.11
N SER A 265 7.67 14.26 -50.04
CA SER A 265 8.06 15.21 -51.11
C SER A 265 8.41 14.48 -52.44
N GLN A 266 8.90 13.26 -52.40
CA GLN A 266 9.18 12.43 -53.57
C GLN A 266 7.92 11.84 -54.21
N SER A 267 6.92 11.49 -53.39
CA SER A 267 5.65 10.92 -53.87
C SER A 267 4.71 11.93 -54.53
N LYS A 268 4.94 13.23 -54.37
CA LYS A 268 4.19 14.33 -54.97
C LYS A 268 4.81 14.84 -56.29
N LYS A 269 5.91 14.23 -56.72
CA LYS A 269 6.54 14.45 -58.03
C LYS A 269 6.19 13.30 -59.00
#